data_7628fcd6e8e8439ec853f1d437d04116
#
_entry.id   7628fcd6e8e8439ec853f1d437d04116
#
_cell.length_a   1.000
_cell.length_b   1.000
_cell.length_c   1.000
_cell.angle_alpha   90.00
_cell.angle_beta   90.00
_cell.angle_gamma   90.00
#
_symmetry.space_group_name_H-M   'P 1'
#
loop_
_entity.id
_entity.type
_entity.pdbx_description
1 polymer ?
#
loop_
_entity_poly.entity_id
_entity_poly.type
_entity_poly.pdbx_seq_one_letter_code
_entity_poly.pdbx_strand_id
1 'polypeptide(L)'
;MTVNAEKHPAIKSFLIQILLVISGAFFFSLANPGFLFPKGLSLFAWCMYVPVLLCVHRASYRTVWLWGGIYGVVSYGLYIFWLFTFSTVAMTAVSFKYFILCSLLFIALKAADSLCGKGAAFVQGLTFCAYEYIKTLGFVGFSYGVAGYTQWKNVLLLQSSALTGVWGITALVVFSSVIVYCVVRDAHCPFSAGALWKSVRHHCAGMCVWTFCLAAALVYGAVVLKTRLPGSGKTVKVCAVQNNSDPWKGGVEAYERDTKELMRLTDQALQTDSDIKLVVWPETAVVPSIIMQYSMRNDRKRFEIVTSVLKYINRQSAVFVIGNFHSVDSGGEYYDDYNCAFVFKPGVNVIPPEPELYAKIHLVPFTESFPYGKQFPYVYKLLLKGDTHLWSPGTERKVFHQAGLSFSVPICFEDTFGDDCRKFVLNGARAFINMSNDAWSGSLACQNQHLAMAVFRSAEKPYSDGQKYGFRAKRALSVLQGR
;
A
#
# COMPACT_ATOMS: atom_id res chain seq x y z
N MET A 1 -1.25 51.35 -34.14
CA MET A 1 -2.03 50.20 -33.58
C MET A 1 -1.40 48.89 -34.05
N THR A 2 -0.29 48.43 -33.40
CA THR A 2 0.39 47.17 -33.74
C THR A 2 1.12 46.59 -32.49
N VAL A 3 0.41 46.47 -31.33
CA VAL A 3 1.04 45.99 -30.10
C VAL A 3 0.41 44.65 -29.59
N ASN A 4 -0.57 44.09 -30.27
CA ASN A 4 -1.32 42.95 -29.76
C ASN A 4 -1.01 41.56 -30.37
N ALA A 5 -0.05 41.42 -31.30
CA ALA A 5 0.19 40.15 -31.99
C ALA A 5 1.23 39.24 -31.28
N GLU A 6 2.10 39.76 -30.38
CA GLU A 6 3.20 38.99 -29.80
C GLU A 6 2.93 38.35 -28.44
N LYS A 7 1.84 38.69 -27.74
CA LYS A 7 1.52 38.09 -26.44
C LYS A 7 0.83 36.71 -26.54
N HIS A 8 0.26 36.38 -27.67
CA HIS A 8 -0.53 35.17 -27.85
C HIS A 8 0.24 33.82 -27.79
N PRO A 9 1.45 33.67 -28.33
CA PRO A 9 2.13 32.36 -28.35
C PRO A 9 2.61 31.90 -26.96
N ALA A 10 3.08 32.82 -26.12
CA ALA A 10 3.53 32.46 -24.75
C ALA A 10 2.37 32.05 -23.88
N ILE A 11 1.25 32.77 -23.93
CA ILE A 11 0.02 32.43 -23.18
C ILE A 11 -0.54 31.09 -23.66
N LYS A 12 -0.58 30.84 -24.97
CA LYS A 12 -1.03 29.57 -25.55
C LYS A 12 -0.16 28.40 -25.08
N SER A 13 1.17 28.58 -25.09
CA SER A 13 2.10 27.56 -24.59
C SER A 13 1.88 27.25 -23.11
N PHE A 14 1.70 28.27 -22.27
CA PHE A 14 1.43 28.14 -20.85
C PHE A 14 0.11 27.40 -20.58
N LEU A 15 -0.97 27.75 -21.27
CA LEU A 15 -2.28 27.09 -21.13
C LEU A 15 -2.21 25.62 -21.55
N ILE A 16 -1.47 25.28 -22.59
CA ILE A 16 -1.26 23.89 -23.01
C ILE A 16 -0.50 23.12 -21.92
N GLN A 17 0.52 23.68 -21.29
CA GLN A 17 1.28 23.02 -20.22
C GLN A 17 0.42 22.78 -18.99
N ILE A 18 -0.40 23.76 -18.57
CA ILE A 18 -1.39 23.58 -17.51
C ILE A 18 -2.34 22.42 -17.84
N LEU A 19 -2.91 22.42 -19.04
CA LEU A 19 -3.83 21.36 -19.47
C LEU A 19 -3.18 19.99 -19.42
N LEU A 20 -1.94 19.87 -19.87
CA LEU A 20 -1.18 18.62 -19.86
C LEU A 20 -0.89 18.15 -18.43
N VAL A 21 -0.49 19.04 -17.52
CA VAL A 21 -0.25 18.71 -16.11
C VAL A 21 -1.53 18.23 -15.43
N ILE A 22 -2.64 18.97 -15.60
CA ILE A 22 -3.93 18.61 -15.02
C ILE A 22 -4.45 17.30 -15.62
N SER A 23 -4.33 17.10 -16.94
CA SER A 23 -4.72 15.84 -17.59
C SER A 23 -3.89 14.66 -17.08
N GLY A 24 -2.57 14.84 -16.88
CA GLY A 24 -1.71 13.82 -16.31
C GLY A 24 -2.11 13.45 -14.89
N ALA A 25 -2.39 14.44 -14.03
CA ALA A 25 -2.85 14.21 -12.68
C ALA A 25 -4.24 13.53 -12.64
N PHE A 26 -5.13 13.91 -13.57
CA PHE A 26 -6.43 13.30 -13.73
C PHE A 26 -6.32 11.82 -14.17
N PHE A 27 -5.50 11.49 -15.15
CA PHE A 27 -5.27 10.12 -15.59
C PHE A 27 -4.63 9.26 -14.51
N PHE A 28 -3.68 9.82 -13.75
CA PHE A 28 -3.10 9.15 -12.59
C PHE A 28 -4.17 8.84 -11.54
N SER A 29 -5.03 9.80 -11.22
CA SER A 29 -6.10 9.62 -10.24
C SER A 29 -7.20 8.65 -10.72
N LEU A 30 -7.51 8.62 -12.03
CA LEU A 30 -8.43 7.64 -12.61
C LEU A 30 -7.86 6.23 -12.62
N ALA A 31 -6.57 6.08 -12.93
CA ALA A 31 -5.92 4.78 -13.01
C ALA A 31 -5.86 4.08 -11.64
N ASN A 32 -5.66 4.86 -10.60
CA ASN A 32 -5.54 4.38 -9.21
C ASN A 32 -6.87 4.49 -8.46
N PRO A 33 -7.11 3.67 -7.43
CA PRO A 33 -8.15 3.98 -6.45
C PRO A 33 -7.89 5.37 -5.85
N GLY A 34 -8.84 6.29 -5.95
CA GLY A 34 -8.63 7.67 -5.53
C GLY A 34 -9.94 8.45 -5.43
N PHE A 35 -9.84 9.78 -5.31
CA PHE A 35 -10.99 10.66 -5.17
C PHE A 35 -11.98 10.54 -6.34
N LEU A 36 -11.46 10.50 -7.57
CA LEU A 36 -12.30 10.46 -8.78
C LEU A 36 -12.98 9.11 -8.96
N PHE A 37 -12.30 8.01 -8.62
CA PHE A 37 -12.86 6.67 -8.73
C PHE A 37 -12.31 5.75 -7.64
N PRO A 38 -13.08 5.42 -6.59
CA PRO A 38 -12.57 4.68 -5.42
C PRO A 38 -11.99 3.28 -5.73
N LYS A 39 -12.33 2.67 -6.85
CA LYS A 39 -11.83 1.34 -7.26
C LYS A 39 -10.71 1.40 -8.30
N GLY A 40 -10.38 2.59 -8.82
CA GLY A 40 -9.47 2.78 -9.94
C GLY A 40 -9.95 2.17 -11.25
N LEU A 41 -9.57 2.76 -12.37
CA LEU A 41 -9.81 2.30 -13.73
C LEU A 41 -8.48 1.92 -14.38
N SER A 42 -8.03 0.70 -14.18
CA SER A 42 -6.69 0.20 -14.58
C SER A 42 -6.34 0.42 -16.07
N LEU A 43 -7.34 0.58 -16.93
CA LEU A 43 -7.12 0.87 -18.35
C LEU A 43 -6.40 2.20 -18.57
N PHE A 44 -6.69 3.22 -17.76
CA PHE A 44 -6.02 4.52 -17.86
C PHE A 44 -4.54 4.48 -17.49
N ALA A 45 -4.10 3.48 -16.75
CA ALA A 45 -2.71 3.32 -16.38
C ALA A 45 -1.78 3.21 -17.60
N TRP A 46 -2.24 2.57 -18.67
CA TRP A 46 -1.44 2.34 -19.87
C TRP A 46 -1.08 3.60 -20.65
N CYS A 47 -1.73 4.73 -20.35
CA CYS A 47 -1.44 6.02 -20.97
C CYS A 47 -1.32 7.19 -19.97
N MET A 48 -1.29 6.92 -18.66
CA MET A 48 -1.39 7.97 -17.64
C MET A 48 -0.22 8.96 -17.65
N TYR A 49 0.96 8.56 -18.12
CA TYR A 49 2.13 9.42 -18.19
C TYR A 49 2.30 10.13 -19.54
N VAL A 50 1.43 9.88 -20.53
CA VAL A 50 1.49 10.55 -21.84
C VAL A 50 1.41 12.06 -21.72
N PRO A 51 0.44 12.65 -21.00
CA PRO A 51 0.38 14.10 -20.83
C PRO A 51 1.60 14.68 -20.10
N VAL A 52 2.14 13.94 -19.13
CA VAL A 52 3.35 14.32 -18.39
C VAL A 52 4.55 14.44 -19.34
N LEU A 53 4.79 13.41 -20.15
CA LEU A 53 5.90 13.39 -21.12
C LEU A 53 5.74 14.49 -22.18
N LEU A 54 4.52 14.75 -22.65
CA LEU A 54 4.24 15.87 -23.57
C LEU A 54 4.48 17.23 -22.91
N CYS A 55 4.16 17.39 -21.62
CA CYS A 55 4.46 18.60 -20.86
C CYS A 55 5.98 18.81 -20.74
N VAL A 56 6.71 17.78 -20.32
CA VAL A 56 8.18 17.82 -20.20
C VAL A 56 8.85 18.18 -21.53
N HIS A 57 8.39 17.57 -22.63
CA HIS A 57 8.92 17.87 -23.97
C HIS A 57 8.77 19.34 -24.32
N ARG A 58 7.64 19.95 -24.03
CA ARG A 58 7.31 21.34 -24.34
C ARG A 58 7.87 22.37 -23.35
N ALA A 59 8.11 21.96 -22.10
CA ALA A 59 8.57 22.83 -21.04
C ALA A 59 10.03 23.27 -21.25
N SER A 60 10.36 24.48 -20.79
CA SER A 60 11.75 24.96 -20.71
C SER A 60 12.44 24.41 -19.46
N TYR A 61 13.78 24.37 -19.45
CA TYR A 61 14.55 24.03 -18.23
C TYR A 61 14.26 24.96 -17.05
N ARG A 62 13.86 26.22 -17.32
CA ARG A 62 13.54 27.19 -16.25
C ARG A 62 12.23 26.87 -15.51
N THR A 63 11.29 26.23 -16.18
CA THR A 63 9.91 26.03 -15.66
C THR A 63 9.55 24.58 -15.44
N VAL A 64 10.29 23.62 -15.97
CA VAL A 64 9.95 22.19 -15.92
C VAL A 64 9.79 21.66 -14.50
N TRP A 65 10.62 22.12 -13.56
CA TRP A 65 10.54 21.73 -12.15
C TRP A 65 9.23 22.18 -11.50
N LEU A 66 8.75 23.38 -11.85
CA LEU A 66 7.48 23.89 -11.32
C LEU A 66 6.29 23.06 -11.81
N TRP A 67 6.30 22.69 -13.11
CA TRP A 67 5.28 21.78 -13.64
C TRP A 67 5.30 20.41 -12.97
N GLY A 68 6.49 19.89 -12.66
CA GLY A 68 6.65 18.68 -11.88
C GLY A 68 6.09 18.80 -10.47
N GLY A 69 6.40 19.90 -9.78
CA GLY A 69 5.85 20.16 -8.44
C GLY A 69 4.33 20.26 -8.43
N ILE A 70 3.74 21.01 -9.38
CA ILE A 70 2.28 21.12 -9.53
C ILE A 70 1.66 19.75 -9.82
N TYR A 71 2.23 18.97 -10.76
CA TYR A 71 1.79 17.62 -11.04
C TYR A 71 1.80 16.75 -9.78
N GLY A 72 2.88 16.79 -9.00
CA GLY A 72 3.03 16.03 -7.76
C GLY A 72 1.95 16.36 -6.74
N VAL A 73 1.72 17.65 -6.47
CA VAL A 73 0.70 18.08 -5.51
C VAL A 73 -0.72 17.71 -5.96
N VAL A 74 -1.05 17.96 -7.23
CA VAL A 74 -2.41 17.70 -7.73
C VAL A 74 -2.69 16.19 -7.83
N SER A 75 -1.76 15.40 -8.40
CA SER A 75 -1.96 13.96 -8.56
C SER A 75 -2.06 13.23 -7.22
N TYR A 76 -1.14 13.50 -6.29
CA TYR A 76 -1.19 12.90 -4.97
C TYR A 76 -2.26 13.50 -4.07
N GLY A 77 -2.60 14.79 -4.22
CA GLY A 77 -3.74 15.37 -3.54
C GLY A 77 -5.05 14.66 -3.88
N LEU A 78 -5.30 14.35 -5.15
CA LEU A 78 -6.47 13.57 -5.59
C LEU A 78 -6.37 12.09 -5.19
N TYR A 79 -5.17 11.55 -5.08
CA TYR A 79 -4.95 10.14 -4.79
C TYR A 79 -5.10 9.80 -3.31
N ILE A 80 -4.44 10.56 -2.42
CA ILE A 80 -4.41 10.33 -0.97
C ILE A 80 -5.24 11.35 -0.18
N PHE A 81 -6.28 11.93 -0.78
CA PHE A 81 -7.16 12.93 -0.16
C PHE A 81 -7.67 12.54 1.24
N TRP A 82 -7.84 11.24 1.47
CA TRP A 82 -8.28 10.68 2.74
C TRP A 82 -7.29 10.93 3.89
N LEU A 83 -6.04 11.26 3.58
CA LEU A 83 -5.05 11.57 4.60
C LEU A 83 -5.38 12.86 5.36
N PHE A 84 -6.20 13.75 4.78
CA PHE A 84 -6.76 14.91 5.48
C PHE A 84 -7.63 14.54 6.68
N THR A 85 -8.37 13.43 6.60
CA THR A 85 -9.22 12.98 7.71
C THR A 85 -8.41 12.44 8.88
N PHE A 86 -7.19 12.00 8.61
CA PHE A 86 -6.27 11.45 9.59
C PHE A 86 -5.40 12.55 10.23
N SER A 87 -4.68 13.32 9.40
CA SER A 87 -3.78 14.37 9.86
C SER A 87 -3.49 15.38 8.76
N THR A 88 -3.84 16.65 8.99
CA THR A 88 -3.48 17.76 8.10
C THR A 88 -1.96 17.92 7.98
N VAL A 89 -1.21 17.67 9.08
CA VAL A 89 0.26 17.71 9.07
C VAL A 89 0.83 16.63 8.16
N ALA A 90 0.33 15.40 8.25
CA ALA A 90 0.77 14.30 7.40
C ALA A 90 0.46 14.59 5.92
N MET A 91 -0.73 15.10 5.60
CA MET A 91 -1.10 15.48 4.25
C MET A 91 -0.20 16.58 3.68
N THR A 92 0.12 17.59 4.49
CA THR A 92 1.03 18.68 4.09
C THR A 92 2.44 18.15 3.83
N ALA A 93 2.96 17.31 4.72
CA ALA A 93 4.29 16.71 4.58
C ALA A 93 4.39 15.85 3.31
N VAL A 94 3.38 15.04 3.03
CA VAL A 94 3.33 14.19 1.83
C VAL A 94 3.18 15.04 0.57
N SER A 95 2.36 16.09 0.59
CA SER A 95 2.24 17.02 -0.54
C SER A 95 3.56 17.72 -0.85
N PHE A 96 4.28 18.17 0.17
CA PHE A 96 5.60 18.78 0.01
C PHE A 96 6.65 17.78 -0.51
N LYS A 97 6.65 16.55 0.01
CA LYS A 97 7.49 15.47 -0.52
C LYS A 97 7.27 15.28 -2.01
N TYR A 98 6.01 15.14 -2.45
CA TYR A 98 5.73 14.90 -3.87
C TYR A 98 5.91 16.13 -4.74
N PHE A 99 5.78 17.35 -4.19
CA PHE A 99 6.23 18.56 -4.89
C PHE A 99 7.72 18.44 -5.26
N ILE A 100 8.57 18.11 -4.30
CA ILE A 100 10.03 17.98 -4.53
C ILE A 100 10.35 16.80 -5.44
N LEU A 101 9.85 15.61 -5.15
CA LEU A 101 10.18 14.41 -5.93
C LEU A 101 9.74 14.50 -7.38
N CYS A 102 8.54 15.03 -7.65
CA CYS A 102 8.07 15.21 -9.00
C CYS A 102 8.78 16.38 -9.72
N SER A 103 9.21 17.42 -9.01
CA SER A 103 10.08 18.45 -9.57
C SER A 103 11.40 17.86 -10.06
N LEU A 104 12.04 17.04 -9.24
CA LEU A 104 13.29 16.35 -9.61
C LEU A 104 13.07 15.35 -10.76
N LEU A 105 11.98 14.62 -10.74
CA LEU A 105 11.60 13.73 -11.84
C LEU A 105 11.48 14.49 -13.17
N PHE A 106 10.77 15.61 -13.19
CA PHE A 106 10.56 16.39 -14.40
C PHE A 106 11.86 17.00 -14.93
N ILE A 107 12.77 17.42 -14.04
CA ILE A 107 14.12 17.86 -14.44
C ILE A 107 14.88 16.69 -15.08
N ALA A 108 14.88 15.51 -14.47
CA ALA A 108 15.57 14.34 -15.01
C ALA A 108 14.97 13.87 -16.35
N LEU A 109 13.65 13.88 -16.49
CA LEU A 109 12.96 13.57 -17.75
C LEU A 109 13.30 14.58 -18.83
N LYS A 110 13.41 15.88 -18.49
CA LYS A 110 13.81 16.93 -19.42
C LYS A 110 15.27 16.80 -19.86
N ALA A 111 16.14 16.44 -18.92
CA ALA A 111 17.53 16.13 -19.25
C ALA A 111 17.62 14.95 -20.23
N ALA A 112 16.90 13.87 -19.99
CA ALA A 112 16.82 12.74 -20.91
C ALA A 112 16.28 13.14 -22.28
N ASP A 113 15.21 13.96 -22.33
CA ASP A 113 14.63 14.47 -23.58
C ASP A 113 15.61 15.26 -24.43
N SER A 114 16.46 16.05 -23.77
CA SER A 114 17.36 17.00 -24.48
C SER A 114 18.74 16.42 -24.79
N LEU A 115 19.25 15.48 -23.94
CA LEU A 115 20.65 15.02 -24.04
C LEU A 115 20.79 13.64 -24.70
N CYS A 116 19.72 12.79 -24.66
CA CYS A 116 19.86 11.41 -25.10
C CYS A 116 19.47 11.14 -26.56
N GLY A 117 19.19 12.15 -27.34
CA GLY A 117 18.90 12.05 -28.77
C GLY A 117 17.86 10.96 -29.11
N LYS A 118 18.20 10.00 -29.97
CA LYS A 118 17.31 8.91 -30.36
C LYS A 118 16.93 7.97 -29.20
N GLY A 119 17.74 7.92 -28.14
CA GLY A 119 17.49 7.11 -26.93
C GLY A 119 16.62 7.81 -25.88
N ALA A 120 16.24 9.06 -26.07
CA ALA A 120 15.57 9.90 -25.07
C ALA A 120 14.34 9.24 -24.46
N ALA A 121 13.45 8.71 -25.27
CA ALA A 121 12.21 8.07 -24.79
C ALA A 121 12.49 6.82 -23.93
N PHE A 122 13.46 6.01 -24.31
CA PHE A 122 13.88 4.85 -23.52
C PHE A 122 14.45 5.27 -22.16
N VAL A 123 15.32 6.28 -22.15
CA VAL A 123 15.91 6.82 -20.91
C VAL A 123 14.83 7.46 -20.03
N GLN A 124 13.85 8.16 -20.61
CA GLN A 124 12.69 8.67 -19.87
C GLN A 124 11.90 7.53 -19.20
N GLY A 125 11.68 6.42 -19.90
CA GLY A 125 11.04 5.22 -19.32
C GLY A 125 11.82 4.66 -18.13
N LEU A 126 13.13 4.50 -18.26
CA LEU A 126 14.01 4.07 -17.17
C LEU A 126 14.00 5.06 -16.00
N THR A 127 14.00 6.36 -16.27
CA THR A 127 13.93 7.43 -15.27
C THR A 127 12.62 7.33 -14.46
N PHE A 128 11.49 7.08 -15.13
CA PHE A 128 10.22 6.83 -14.44
C PHE A 128 10.28 5.56 -13.57
N CYS A 129 10.80 4.46 -14.09
CA CYS A 129 10.93 3.22 -13.31
C CYS A 129 11.82 3.43 -12.07
N ALA A 130 12.93 4.15 -12.22
CA ALA A 130 13.81 4.52 -11.12
C ALA A 130 13.10 5.40 -10.08
N TYR A 131 12.35 6.40 -10.53
CA TYR A 131 11.53 7.23 -9.65
C TYR A 131 10.49 6.42 -8.86
N GLU A 132 9.78 5.51 -9.55
CA GLU A 132 8.79 4.63 -8.91
C GLU A 132 9.42 3.79 -7.79
N TYR A 133 10.65 3.35 -7.95
CA TYR A 133 11.39 2.61 -6.92
C TYR A 133 11.90 3.54 -5.82
N ILE A 134 12.58 4.64 -6.16
CA ILE A 134 13.22 5.56 -5.20
C ILE A 134 12.20 6.15 -4.23
N LYS A 135 10.98 6.49 -4.70
CA LYS A 135 9.93 7.07 -3.84
C LYS A 135 9.47 6.14 -2.71
N THR A 136 9.79 4.83 -2.79
CA THR A 136 9.44 3.83 -1.77
C THR A 136 10.52 3.63 -0.72
N LEU A 137 11.70 4.24 -0.88
CA LEU A 137 12.86 4.03 -0.03
C LEU A 137 12.93 5.02 1.14
N GLY A 138 13.61 4.59 2.20
CA GLY A 138 13.94 5.42 3.37
C GLY A 138 12.76 5.64 4.32
N PHE A 139 12.99 6.48 5.35
CA PHE A 139 12.01 6.76 6.41
C PHE A 139 10.68 7.29 5.87
N VAL A 140 10.75 8.20 4.89
CA VAL A 140 9.56 8.76 4.22
C VAL A 140 9.14 7.94 3.00
N GLY A 141 9.66 6.71 2.83
CA GLY A 141 9.28 5.81 1.76
C GLY A 141 7.78 5.55 1.75
N PHE A 142 7.16 5.60 0.55
CA PHE A 142 5.71 5.47 0.45
C PHE A 142 5.34 4.75 -0.85
N SER A 143 4.91 3.51 -0.72
CA SER A 143 4.63 2.62 -1.86
C SER A 143 3.31 2.93 -2.56
N TYR A 144 2.47 3.77 -1.97
CA TYR A 144 1.21 4.18 -2.56
C TYR A 144 1.41 4.89 -3.91
N GLY A 145 0.59 4.53 -4.89
CA GLY A 145 0.66 5.10 -6.24
C GLY A 145 1.82 4.59 -7.09
N VAL A 146 2.45 3.46 -6.76
CA VAL A 146 3.35 2.76 -7.68
C VAL A 146 2.54 2.22 -8.86
N ALA A 147 2.99 2.54 -10.07
CA ALA A 147 2.24 2.31 -11.31
C ALA A 147 1.76 0.86 -11.49
N GLY A 148 2.55 -0.11 -11.07
CA GLY A 148 2.20 -1.53 -11.16
C GLY A 148 0.97 -1.91 -10.34
N TYR A 149 0.71 -1.24 -9.20
CA TYR A 149 -0.45 -1.53 -8.36
C TYR A 149 -1.79 -1.19 -9.02
N THR A 150 -1.80 -0.36 -10.07
CA THR A 150 -3.01 -0.10 -10.86
C THR A 150 -3.61 -1.37 -11.47
N GLN A 151 -2.78 -2.41 -11.67
CA GLN A 151 -3.16 -3.68 -12.32
C GLN A 151 -3.61 -4.78 -11.32
N TRP A 152 -3.87 -4.44 -10.06
CA TRP A 152 -4.17 -5.39 -9.00
C TRP A 152 -5.38 -6.31 -9.26
N LYS A 153 -6.33 -5.90 -10.11
CA LYS A 153 -7.49 -6.71 -10.53
C LYS A 153 -7.19 -7.67 -11.69
N ASN A 154 -6.08 -7.46 -12.40
CA ASN A 154 -5.68 -8.32 -13.51
C ASN A 154 -4.94 -9.55 -12.96
N VAL A 155 -5.71 -10.58 -12.59
CA VAL A 155 -5.20 -11.77 -11.91
C VAL A 155 -4.13 -12.50 -12.74
N LEU A 156 -4.21 -12.48 -14.08
CA LEU A 156 -3.18 -13.07 -14.95
C LEU A 156 -1.87 -12.29 -14.87
N LEU A 157 -1.94 -10.97 -15.07
CA LEU A 157 -0.75 -10.14 -15.05
C LEU A 157 -0.10 -10.11 -13.66
N LEU A 158 -0.92 -10.13 -12.61
CA LEU A 158 -0.48 -10.16 -11.22
C LEU A 158 0.48 -11.32 -10.93
N GLN A 159 0.30 -12.49 -11.55
CA GLN A 159 1.16 -13.64 -11.31
C GLN A 159 2.62 -13.39 -11.74
N SER A 160 2.86 -12.52 -12.72
CA SER A 160 4.21 -12.17 -13.16
C SER A 160 5.02 -11.45 -12.07
N SER A 161 4.36 -10.88 -11.06
CA SER A 161 5.04 -10.29 -9.91
C SER A 161 5.85 -11.32 -9.09
N ALA A 162 5.57 -12.61 -9.24
CA ALA A 162 6.41 -13.66 -8.64
C ALA A 162 7.86 -13.68 -9.17
N LEU A 163 8.09 -13.16 -10.37
CA LEU A 163 9.42 -13.10 -11.00
C LEU A 163 10.13 -11.77 -10.74
N THR A 164 9.39 -10.68 -10.78
CA THR A 164 9.96 -9.32 -10.85
C THR A 164 9.45 -8.39 -9.75
N GLY A 165 8.64 -8.90 -8.83
CA GLY A 165 7.88 -8.04 -7.94
C GLY A 165 6.90 -7.15 -8.73
N VAL A 166 6.40 -6.12 -8.09
CA VAL A 166 5.56 -5.09 -8.74
C VAL A 166 6.30 -4.34 -9.86
N TRP A 167 7.64 -4.41 -9.87
CA TRP A 167 8.50 -3.58 -10.73
C TRP A 167 8.41 -3.94 -12.22
N GLY A 168 8.27 -5.22 -12.57
CA GLY A 168 8.06 -5.64 -13.95
C GLY A 168 6.75 -5.13 -14.52
N ILE A 169 5.68 -5.17 -13.72
CA ILE A 169 4.38 -4.62 -14.12
C ILE A 169 4.46 -3.09 -14.20
N THR A 170 5.18 -2.44 -13.27
CA THR A 170 5.48 -1.01 -13.33
C THR A 170 6.16 -0.63 -14.64
N ALA A 171 7.19 -1.39 -15.04
CA ALA A 171 7.88 -1.16 -16.31
C ALA A 171 6.94 -1.31 -17.52
N LEU A 172 6.09 -2.33 -17.54
CA LEU A 172 5.09 -2.50 -18.60
C LEU A 172 4.16 -1.28 -18.71
N VAL A 173 3.65 -0.78 -17.60
CA VAL A 173 2.76 0.40 -17.55
C VAL A 173 3.49 1.68 -17.98
N VAL A 174 4.72 1.90 -17.49
CA VAL A 174 5.52 3.07 -17.85
C VAL A 174 5.86 3.07 -19.34
N PHE A 175 6.40 1.96 -19.85
CA PHE A 175 6.81 1.88 -21.26
C PHE A 175 5.63 1.89 -22.24
N SER A 176 4.44 1.44 -21.84
CA SER A 176 3.22 1.68 -22.60
C SER A 176 2.98 3.18 -22.82
N SER A 177 3.01 3.95 -21.72
CA SER A 177 2.84 5.41 -21.79
C SER A 177 3.93 6.08 -22.63
N VAL A 178 5.19 5.61 -22.54
CA VAL A 178 6.31 6.11 -23.36
C VAL A 178 6.07 5.85 -24.84
N ILE A 179 5.64 4.67 -25.22
CA ILE A 179 5.36 4.31 -26.62
C ILE A 179 4.22 5.19 -27.17
N VAL A 180 3.10 5.29 -26.42
CA VAL A 180 1.97 6.14 -26.81
C VAL A 180 2.41 7.60 -26.94
N TYR A 181 3.23 8.10 -26.00
CA TYR A 181 3.82 9.44 -26.08
C TYR A 181 4.61 9.64 -27.37
N CYS A 182 5.49 8.71 -27.74
CA CYS A 182 6.28 8.79 -28.97
C CYS A 182 5.38 8.86 -30.20
N VAL A 183 4.37 7.98 -30.27
CA VAL A 183 3.41 7.98 -31.38
C VAL A 183 2.66 9.30 -31.49
N VAL A 184 2.17 9.84 -30.36
CA VAL A 184 1.41 11.10 -30.32
C VAL A 184 2.30 12.30 -30.66
N ARG A 185 3.53 12.35 -30.13
CA ARG A 185 4.50 13.43 -30.39
C ARG A 185 4.85 13.52 -31.87
N ASP A 186 5.16 12.38 -32.48
CA ASP A 186 5.67 12.34 -33.86
C ASP A 186 4.56 12.44 -34.91
N ALA A 187 3.31 12.16 -34.53
CA ALA A 187 2.15 12.36 -35.40
C ALA A 187 1.82 13.85 -35.65
N HIS A 188 2.33 14.75 -34.79
CA HIS A 188 2.10 16.20 -34.82
C HIS A 188 0.60 16.60 -34.81
N CYS A 189 0.28 17.74 -34.23
CA CYS A 189 -1.08 18.25 -34.21
C CYS A 189 -1.23 19.40 -35.25
N PRO A 190 -2.28 19.43 -36.10
CA PRO A 190 -3.50 18.58 -36.10
C PRO A 190 -3.25 17.16 -36.64
N PHE A 191 -3.84 16.18 -35.98
CA PHE A 191 -3.70 14.78 -36.34
C PHE A 191 -4.33 14.49 -37.70
N SER A 192 -3.54 13.91 -38.62
CA SER A 192 -4.08 13.24 -39.80
C SER A 192 -3.89 11.74 -39.69
N ALA A 193 -4.81 10.96 -40.26
CA ALA A 193 -4.71 9.50 -40.28
C ALA A 193 -3.39 9.00 -40.88
N GLY A 194 -2.89 9.69 -41.92
CA GLY A 194 -1.60 9.38 -42.56
C GLY A 194 -0.40 9.65 -41.67
N ALA A 195 -0.38 10.79 -40.94
CA ALA A 195 0.68 11.11 -40.00
C ALA A 195 0.70 10.12 -38.82
N LEU A 196 -0.47 9.79 -38.27
CA LEU A 196 -0.58 8.81 -37.21
C LEU A 196 -0.08 7.42 -37.67
N TRP A 197 -0.49 6.97 -38.86
CA TRP A 197 -0.04 5.68 -39.39
C TRP A 197 1.47 5.63 -39.63
N LYS A 198 2.06 6.73 -40.14
CA LYS A 198 3.52 6.85 -40.32
C LYS A 198 4.24 6.76 -38.97
N SER A 199 3.73 7.45 -37.95
CA SER A 199 4.30 7.43 -36.60
C SER A 199 4.20 6.03 -35.97
N VAL A 200 3.05 5.36 -36.07
CA VAL A 200 2.88 3.97 -35.60
C VAL A 200 3.88 3.03 -36.27
N ARG A 201 4.06 3.13 -37.59
CA ARG A 201 5.06 2.33 -38.33
C ARG A 201 6.49 2.61 -37.83
N HIS A 202 6.82 3.86 -37.54
CA HIS A 202 8.13 4.23 -37.05
C HIS A 202 8.45 3.60 -35.68
N HIS A 203 7.44 3.47 -34.80
CA HIS A 203 7.60 2.92 -33.45
C HIS A 203 7.20 1.45 -33.35
N CYS A 204 6.93 0.75 -34.48
CA CYS A 204 6.43 -0.62 -34.48
C CYS A 204 7.36 -1.61 -33.76
N ALA A 205 8.68 -1.48 -33.86
CA ALA A 205 9.63 -2.33 -33.17
C ALA A 205 9.46 -2.26 -31.64
N GLY A 206 9.37 -1.05 -31.08
CA GLY A 206 9.11 -0.86 -29.64
C GLY A 206 7.75 -1.42 -29.22
N MET A 207 6.72 -1.22 -30.05
CA MET A 207 5.38 -1.78 -29.82
C MET A 207 5.41 -3.32 -29.83
N CYS A 208 6.12 -3.94 -30.77
CA CYS A 208 6.26 -5.39 -30.83
C CYS A 208 6.97 -5.96 -29.61
N VAL A 209 8.07 -5.36 -29.17
CA VAL A 209 8.80 -5.76 -27.96
C VAL A 209 7.90 -5.65 -26.73
N TRP A 210 7.21 -4.52 -26.57
CA TRP A 210 6.29 -4.33 -25.44
C TRP A 210 5.13 -5.32 -25.45
N THR A 211 4.49 -5.55 -26.62
CA THR A 211 3.42 -6.52 -26.79
C THR A 211 3.90 -7.95 -26.46
N PHE A 212 5.11 -8.29 -26.90
CA PHE A 212 5.72 -9.58 -26.56
C PHE A 212 5.92 -9.72 -25.04
N CYS A 213 6.46 -8.70 -24.35
CA CYS A 213 6.65 -8.73 -22.91
C CYS A 213 5.32 -8.85 -22.15
N LEU A 214 4.28 -8.12 -22.59
CA LEU A 214 2.94 -8.21 -22.00
C LEU A 214 2.35 -9.62 -22.24
N ALA A 215 2.43 -10.14 -23.46
CA ALA A 215 1.93 -11.48 -23.79
C ALA A 215 2.66 -12.55 -22.98
N ALA A 216 3.97 -12.46 -22.85
CA ALA A 216 4.77 -13.38 -22.04
C ALA A 216 4.34 -13.36 -20.56
N ALA A 217 4.11 -12.15 -19.98
CA ALA A 217 3.62 -12.00 -18.61
C ALA A 217 2.21 -12.62 -18.42
N LEU A 218 1.30 -12.41 -19.37
CA LEU A 218 -0.05 -12.99 -19.34
C LEU A 218 -0.04 -14.51 -19.51
N VAL A 219 0.77 -15.04 -20.43
CA VAL A 219 0.95 -16.49 -20.63
C VAL A 219 1.54 -17.13 -19.38
N TYR A 220 2.58 -16.53 -18.81
CA TYR A 220 3.15 -16.96 -17.53
C TYR A 220 2.07 -17.03 -16.44
N GLY A 221 1.25 -15.99 -16.31
CA GLY A 221 0.15 -15.96 -15.36
C GLY A 221 -0.89 -17.06 -15.60
N ALA A 222 -1.25 -17.31 -16.85
CA ALA A 222 -2.19 -18.37 -17.20
C ALA A 222 -1.63 -19.77 -16.85
N VAL A 223 -0.35 -20.01 -17.15
CA VAL A 223 0.34 -21.27 -16.80
C VAL A 223 0.37 -21.44 -15.28
N VAL A 224 0.78 -20.40 -14.54
CA VAL A 224 0.84 -20.43 -13.08
C VAL A 224 -0.52 -20.73 -12.47
N LEU A 225 -1.58 -20.06 -12.90
CA LEU A 225 -2.91 -20.29 -12.37
C LEU A 225 -3.43 -21.70 -12.70
N LYS A 226 -3.11 -22.23 -13.88
CA LYS A 226 -3.48 -23.59 -14.29
C LYS A 226 -2.72 -24.65 -13.49
N THR A 227 -1.43 -24.45 -13.26
CA THR A 227 -0.56 -25.41 -12.54
C THR A 227 -0.70 -25.34 -11.03
N ARG A 228 -1.09 -24.17 -10.50
CA ARG A 228 -1.31 -23.94 -9.08
C ARG A 228 -2.73 -24.26 -8.59
N LEU A 229 -3.53 -24.95 -9.41
CA LEU A 229 -4.85 -25.43 -8.95
C LEU A 229 -4.66 -26.27 -7.67
N PRO A 230 -5.52 -26.09 -6.65
CA PRO A 230 -5.34 -26.74 -5.36
C PRO A 230 -5.55 -28.25 -5.51
N GLY A 231 -4.44 -28.97 -5.59
CA GLY A 231 -4.43 -30.40 -5.37
C GLY A 231 -3.97 -30.64 -3.94
N SER A 232 -4.68 -31.50 -3.21
CA SER A 232 -4.25 -32.25 -2.01
C SER A 232 -3.54 -31.53 -0.84
N GLY A 233 -3.43 -30.20 -0.81
CA GLY A 233 -2.89 -29.47 0.33
C GLY A 233 -3.87 -29.45 1.52
N LYS A 234 -3.34 -29.58 2.75
CA LYS A 234 -4.13 -29.35 3.96
C LYS A 234 -4.70 -27.93 3.93
N THR A 235 -6.00 -27.79 4.03
CA THR A 235 -6.68 -26.50 4.13
C THR A 235 -6.95 -26.20 5.61
N VAL A 236 -6.75 -24.95 6.01
CA VAL A 236 -7.08 -24.45 7.35
C VAL A 236 -8.21 -23.44 7.18
N LYS A 237 -9.31 -23.62 7.90
CA LYS A 237 -10.39 -22.65 7.96
C LYS A 237 -10.03 -21.54 8.93
N VAL A 238 -10.08 -20.31 8.43
CA VAL A 238 -9.76 -19.09 9.19
C VAL A 238 -10.98 -18.18 9.18
N CYS A 239 -11.32 -17.67 10.36
CA CYS A 239 -12.32 -16.63 10.54
C CYS A 239 -11.61 -15.30 10.76
N ALA A 240 -11.83 -14.34 9.91
CA ALA A 240 -11.43 -12.96 10.14
C ALA A 240 -12.65 -12.14 10.57
N VAL A 241 -12.56 -11.55 11.75
CA VAL A 241 -13.63 -10.78 12.36
C VAL A 241 -13.38 -9.30 12.14
N GLN A 242 -14.40 -8.56 11.72
CA GLN A 242 -14.33 -7.13 11.49
C GLN A 242 -15.51 -6.43 12.16
N ASN A 243 -15.22 -5.54 13.11
CA ASN A 243 -16.20 -4.70 13.80
C ASN A 243 -16.30 -3.28 13.19
N ASN A 244 -15.39 -2.90 12.31
CA ASN A 244 -15.33 -1.60 11.64
C ASN A 244 -15.43 -0.41 12.61
N SER A 245 -14.72 -0.49 13.72
CA SER A 245 -14.67 0.52 14.78
C SER A 245 -13.30 1.18 14.81
N ASP A 246 -13.28 2.50 15.06
CA ASP A 246 -12.04 3.24 15.35
C ASP A 246 -11.66 3.01 16.82
N PRO A 247 -10.57 2.29 17.10
CA PRO A 247 -10.26 1.85 18.46
C PRO A 247 -9.88 2.99 19.41
N TRP A 248 -9.53 4.17 18.88
CA TRP A 248 -9.09 5.30 19.67
C TRP A 248 -10.21 6.26 20.07
N LYS A 249 -11.43 6.06 19.55
CA LYS A 249 -12.59 6.91 19.83
C LYS A 249 -13.53 6.30 20.88
N GLY A 250 -13.94 7.12 21.83
CA GLY A 250 -15.03 6.79 22.76
C GLY A 250 -14.61 6.20 24.12
N GLY A 251 -13.29 6.06 24.38
CA GLY A 251 -12.80 5.67 25.71
C GLY A 251 -13.19 4.26 26.16
N VAL A 252 -13.19 4.03 27.48
CA VAL A 252 -13.32 2.69 28.07
C VAL A 252 -14.68 2.02 27.73
N GLU A 253 -15.75 2.78 27.66
CA GLU A 253 -17.08 2.30 27.27
C GLU A 253 -17.10 1.77 25.81
N ALA A 254 -16.37 2.45 24.91
CA ALA A 254 -16.21 1.98 23.54
C ALA A 254 -15.36 0.70 23.48
N TYR A 255 -14.30 0.60 24.27
CA TYR A 255 -13.46 -0.60 24.34
C TYR A 255 -14.27 -1.82 24.78
N GLU A 256 -15.13 -1.66 25.77
CA GLU A 256 -16.02 -2.73 26.25
C GLU A 256 -17.03 -3.14 25.17
N ARG A 257 -17.70 -2.17 24.55
CA ARG A 257 -18.65 -2.41 23.46
C ARG A 257 -18.01 -3.14 22.29
N ASP A 258 -16.85 -2.68 21.85
CA ASP A 258 -16.16 -3.18 20.67
C ASP A 258 -15.60 -4.60 20.90
N THR A 259 -15.09 -4.89 22.09
CA THR A 259 -14.69 -6.26 22.46
C THR A 259 -15.89 -7.21 22.56
N LYS A 260 -17.03 -6.78 23.10
CA LYS A 260 -18.28 -7.57 23.11
C LYS A 260 -18.76 -7.86 21.67
N GLU A 261 -18.68 -6.88 20.78
CA GLU A 261 -19.06 -7.08 19.38
C GLU A 261 -18.13 -8.06 18.66
N LEU A 262 -16.81 -7.99 18.88
CA LEU A 262 -15.85 -8.96 18.33
C LEU A 262 -16.15 -10.38 18.83
N MET A 263 -16.45 -10.56 20.12
CA MET A 263 -16.86 -11.87 20.67
C MET A 263 -18.16 -12.36 20.02
N ARG A 264 -19.18 -11.52 19.92
CA ARG A 264 -20.47 -11.84 19.30
C ARG A 264 -20.33 -12.30 17.86
N LEU A 265 -19.54 -11.55 17.05
CA LEU A 265 -19.26 -11.90 15.65
C LEU A 265 -18.48 -13.21 15.55
N THR A 266 -17.54 -13.43 16.46
CA THR A 266 -16.78 -14.69 16.54
C THR A 266 -17.70 -15.87 16.84
N ASP A 267 -18.60 -15.73 17.81
CA ASP A 267 -19.57 -16.79 18.17
C ASP A 267 -20.48 -17.14 16.99
N GLN A 268 -20.98 -16.13 16.25
CA GLN A 268 -21.76 -16.36 15.03
C GLN A 268 -20.99 -17.17 13.99
N ALA A 269 -19.71 -16.86 13.79
CA ALA A 269 -18.87 -17.58 12.84
C ALA A 269 -18.62 -19.04 13.29
N LEU A 270 -18.29 -19.25 14.56
CA LEU A 270 -18.00 -20.57 15.11
C LEU A 270 -19.25 -21.46 15.19
N GLN A 271 -20.44 -20.89 15.41
CA GLN A 271 -21.73 -21.60 15.33
C GLN A 271 -22.05 -22.02 13.89
N THR A 272 -21.68 -21.19 12.90
CA THR A 272 -21.91 -21.48 11.47
C THR A 272 -20.96 -22.56 10.95
N ASP A 273 -19.71 -22.58 11.43
CA ASP A 273 -18.69 -23.53 11.01
C ASP A 273 -17.74 -23.87 12.17
N SER A 274 -17.97 -25.02 12.78
CA SER A 274 -17.17 -25.52 13.92
C SER A 274 -15.75 -25.97 13.54
N ASP A 275 -15.45 -26.11 12.25
CA ASP A 275 -14.10 -26.49 11.77
C ASP A 275 -13.13 -25.32 11.70
N ILE A 276 -13.54 -24.11 12.04
CA ILE A 276 -12.64 -22.96 12.11
C ILE A 276 -11.53 -23.25 13.13
N LYS A 277 -10.27 -23.15 12.69
CA LYS A 277 -9.09 -23.45 13.51
C LYS A 277 -8.34 -22.18 13.95
N LEU A 278 -8.57 -21.06 13.28
CA LEU A 278 -7.90 -19.80 13.54
C LEU A 278 -8.91 -18.65 13.45
N VAL A 279 -8.96 -17.83 14.48
CA VAL A 279 -9.74 -16.59 14.53
C VAL A 279 -8.79 -15.41 14.54
N VAL A 280 -9.05 -14.42 13.69
CA VAL A 280 -8.24 -13.20 13.58
C VAL A 280 -9.12 -12.00 13.93
N TRP A 281 -8.69 -11.22 14.91
CA TRP A 281 -9.26 -9.93 15.26
C TRP A 281 -8.38 -8.82 14.66
N PRO A 282 -8.92 -7.62 14.37
CA PRO A 282 -8.19 -6.56 13.68
C PRO A 282 -7.03 -5.98 14.50
N GLU A 283 -6.26 -5.09 13.88
CA GLU A 283 -5.24 -4.26 14.54
C GLU A 283 -5.88 -3.46 15.68
N THR A 284 -5.20 -3.43 16.83
CA THR A 284 -5.68 -2.74 18.04
C THR A 284 -7.12 -3.15 18.43
N ALA A 285 -7.46 -4.43 18.23
CA ALA A 285 -8.78 -4.97 18.54
C ALA A 285 -9.14 -4.85 20.02
N VAL A 286 -8.16 -4.97 20.89
CA VAL A 286 -8.27 -4.78 22.34
C VAL A 286 -7.37 -3.61 22.72
N VAL A 287 -7.97 -2.46 23.06
CA VAL A 287 -7.20 -1.24 23.36
C VAL A 287 -6.48 -1.33 24.69
N PRO A 288 -7.05 -1.82 25.80
CA PRO A 288 -6.27 -2.02 27.03
C PRO A 288 -5.15 -3.05 26.79
N SER A 289 -3.91 -2.72 27.17
CA SER A 289 -2.80 -3.67 27.13
C SER A 289 -3.12 -4.92 27.95
N ILE A 290 -3.26 -6.06 27.29
CA ILE A 290 -3.69 -7.31 27.93
C ILE A 290 -2.70 -7.72 29.03
N ILE A 291 -1.40 -7.75 28.71
CA ILE A 291 -0.37 -8.20 29.67
C ILE A 291 -0.26 -7.21 30.84
N MET A 292 -0.17 -5.91 30.54
CA MET A 292 0.00 -4.89 31.56
C MET A 292 -1.22 -4.82 32.52
N GLN A 293 -2.43 -4.78 31.98
CA GLN A 293 -3.64 -4.69 32.83
C GLN A 293 -3.87 -5.95 33.65
N TYR A 294 -3.55 -7.14 33.10
CA TYR A 294 -3.65 -8.39 33.85
C TYR A 294 -2.66 -8.45 35.02
N SER A 295 -1.44 -7.94 34.82
CA SER A 295 -0.38 -7.97 35.85
C SER A 295 -0.55 -6.87 36.89
N MET A 296 -0.75 -5.62 36.47
CA MET A 296 -0.76 -4.46 37.37
C MET A 296 -2.12 -4.21 38.04
N ARG A 297 -3.23 -4.51 37.38
CA ARG A 297 -4.60 -4.31 37.87
C ARG A 297 -4.89 -2.89 38.35
N ASN A 298 -4.22 -1.92 37.76
CA ASN A 298 -4.26 -0.52 38.21
C ASN A 298 -5.54 0.23 37.77
N ASP A 299 -6.28 -0.32 36.80
CA ASP A 299 -7.56 0.20 36.32
C ASP A 299 -8.60 -0.92 36.32
N ARG A 300 -9.60 -0.82 37.20
CA ARG A 300 -10.60 -1.85 37.39
C ARG A 300 -11.40 -2.15 36.13
N LYS A 301 -11.87 -1.14 35.40
CA LYS A 301 -12.69 -1.33 34.19
C LYS A 301 -11.86 -1.97 33.07
N ARG A 302 -10.64 -1.50 32.84
CA ARG A 302 -9.74 -2.08 31.84
C ARG A 302 -9.35 -3.52 32.19
N PHE A 303 -9.10 -3.81 33.49
CA PHE A 303 -8.86 -5.17 33.96
C PHE A 303 -10.06 -6.10 33.73
N GLU A 304 -11.29 -5.64 33.98
CA GLU A 304 -12.52 -6.39 33.73
C GLU A 304 -12.68 -6.72 32.23
N ILE A 305 -12.42 -5.74 31.32
CA ILE A 305 -12.42 -5.97 29.86
C ILE A 305 -11.42 -7.04 29.48
N VAL A 306 -10.15 -6.88 29.89
CA VAL A 306 -9.06 -7.83 29.57
C VAL A 306 -9.39 -9.23 30.10
N THR A 307 -9.85 -9.35 31.34
CA THR A 307 -10.21 -10.63 31.95
C THR A 307 -11.39 -11.29 31.22
N SER A 308 -12.37 -10.51 30.78
CA SER A 308 -13.48 -10.99 29.96
C SER A 308 -13.01 -11.58 28.64
N VAL A 309 -12.13 -10.86 27.93
CA VAL A 309 -11.53 -11.34 26.67
C VAL A 309 -10.74 -12.63 26.88
N LEU A 310 -9.87 -12.68 27.90
CA LEU A 310 -9.05 -13.86 28.17
C LEU A 310 -9.92 -15.08 28.54
N LYS A 311 -10.94 -14.90 29.38
CA LYS A 311 -11.89 -15.97 29.73
C LYS A 311 -12.68 -16.46 28.50
N TYR A 312 -13.05 -15.51 27.60
CA TYR A 312 -13.74 -15.85 26.36
C TYR A 312 -12.86 -16.71 25.47
N ILE A 313 -11.64 -16.26 25.19
CA ILE A 313 -10.67 -16.98 24.33
C ILE A 313 -10.40 -18.37 24.92
N ASN A 314 -10.16 -18.47 26.23
CA ASN A 314 -9.77 -19.72 26.87
C ASN A 314 -10.87 -20.80 26.83
N ARG A 315 -12.13 -20.44 26.55
CA ARG A 315 -13.27 -21.37 26.38
C ARG A 315 -13.42 -21.88 24.96
N GLN A 316 -12.70 -21.28 24.00
CA GLN A 316 -12.82 -21.64 22.59
C GLN A 316 -11.89 -22.80 22.23
N SER A 317 -12.11 -23.40 21.03
CA SER A 317 -11.24 -24.46 20.48
C SER A 317 -10.26 -23.95 19.44
N ALA A 318 -10.53 -22.78 18.86
CA ALA A 318 -9.70 -22.16 17.83
C ALA A 318 -8.55 -21.34 18.44
N VAL A 319 -7.45 -21.23 17.73
CA VAL A 319 -6.34 -20.30 18.03
C VAL A 319 -6.77 -18.89 17.67
N PHE A 320 -6.38 -17.90 18.48
CA PHE A 320 -6.68 -16.48 18.23
C PHE A 320 -5.43 -15.69 17.87
N VAL A 321 -5.55 -14.84 16.86
CA VAL A 321 -4.59 -13.78 16.52
C VAL A 321 -5.25 -12.44 16.78
N ILE A 322 -4.70 -11.64 17.68
CA ILE A 322 -5.36 -10.43 18.20
C ILE A 322 -4.42 -9.25 18.14
N GLY A 323 -4.87 -8.12 17.59
CA GLY A 323 -4.17 -6.84 17.69
C GLY A 323 -4.25 -6.26 19.09
N ASN A 324 -3.09 -6.06 19.71
CA ASN A 324 -2.95 -5.44 21.02
C ASN A 324 -1.61 -4.70 21.10
N PHE A 325 -1.37 -3.90 22.11
CA PHE A 325 -0.06 -3.33 22.33
C PHE A 325 0.63 -3.95 23.56
N HIS A 326 1.95 -3.96 23.51
CA HIS A 326 2.82 -4.47 24.54
C HIS A 326 3.71 -3.35 25.07
N SER A 327 3.62 -3.11 26.37
CA SER A 327 4.44 -2.11 27.05
C SER A 327 5.57 -2.81 27.81
N VAL A 328 6.80 -2.39 27.60
CA VAL A 328 8.00 -2.90 28.25
C VAL A 328 8.64 -1.80 29.08
N ASP A 329 8.91 -2.09 30.35
CA ASP A 329 9.70 -1.20 31.20
C ASP A 329 11.18 -1.32 30.83
N SER A 330 11.71 -0.29 30.19
CA SER A 330 13.13 -0.22 29.78
C SER A 330 13.99 0.51 30.82
N GLY A 331 13.44 0.82 32.01
CA GLY A 331 14.14 1.59 33.04
C GLY A 331 14.27 3.09 32.74
N GLY A 332 13.54 3.59 31.76
CA GLY A 332 13.44 5.01 31.41
C GLY A 332 12.31 5.73 32.15
N GLU A 333 12.04 6.97 31.78
CA GLU A 333 10.93 7.77 32.32
C GLU A 333 9.55 7.23 31.86
N TYR A 334 9.51 6.54 30.69
CA TYR A 334 8.30 6.02 30.05
C TYR A 334 8.52 4.58 29.61
N TYR A 335 7.41 3.84 29.48
CA TYR A 335 7.41 2.51 28.88
C TYR A 335 7.68 2.58 27.37
N ASP A 336 8.38 1.58 26.84
CA ASP A 336 8.44 1.33 25.40
C ASP A 336 7.19 0.58 24.96
N ASP A 337 6.32 1.23 24.22
CA ASP A 337 5.09 0.65 23.71
C ASP A 337 5.28 0.12 22.28
N TYR A 338 4.85 -1.11 22.04
CA TYR A 338 4.93 -1.80 20.75
C TYR A 338 3.53 -2.13 20.24
N ASN A 339 3.24 -1.80 18.97
CA ASN A 339 2.04 -2.30 18.28
C ASN A 339 2.26 -3.77 17.91
N CYS A 340 1.44 -4.68 18.43
CA CYS A 340 1.70 -6.12 18.37
C CYS A 340 0.52 -6.95 17.83
N ALA A 341 0.87 -8.08 17.24
CA ALA A 341 -0.02 -9.22 17.05
C ALA A 341 0.24 -10.26 18.14
N PHE A 342 -0.76 -10.58 18.92
CA PHE A 342 -0.73 -11.62 19.95
C PHE A 342 -1.38 -12.90 19.44
N VAL A 343 -0.72 -14.04 19.65
CA VAL A 343 -1.24 -15.35 19.31
C VAL A 343 -1.54 -16.14 20.58
N PHE A 344 -2.83 -16.39 20.81
CA PHE A 344 -3.34 -17.15 21.95
C PHE A 344 -3.83 -18.53 21.53
N LYS A 345 -3.36 -19.54 22.27
CA LYS A 345 -3.84 -20.91 22.15
C LYS A 345 -4.63 -21.26 23.42
N PRO A 346 -5.94 -21.53 23.31
CA PRO A 346 -6.78 -21.88 24.46
C PRO A 346 -6.20 -23.01 25.28
N GLY A 347 -6.30 -22.90 26.62
CA GLY A 347 -5.75 -23.86 27.56
C GLY A 347 -4.24 -23.93 27.71
N VAL A 348 -3.47 -23.09 26.94
CA VAL A 348 -2.01 -23.15 26.93
C VAL A 348 -1.37 -21.85 27.43
N ASN A 349 -1.70 -20.69 26.82
CA ASN A 349 -1.01 -19.42 27.08
C ASN A 349 -1.97 -18.23 27.25
N VAL A 350 -3.23 -18.50 27.59
CA VAL A 350 -4.26 -17.46 27.71
C VAL A 350 -4.40 -16.94 29.14
N ILE A 351 -4.34 -17.82 30.15
CA ILE A 351 -4.46 -17.44 31.55
C ILE A 351 -3.43 -18.24 32.35
N PRO A 352 -2.38 -17.60 32.91
CA PRO A 352 -2.03 -16.20 32.71
C PRO A 352 -1.70 -15.88 31.23
N PRO A 353 -1.81 -14.61 30.78
CA PRO A 353 -1.54 -14.26 29.38
C PRO A 353 -0.04 -14.24 29.07
N GLU A 354 0.39 -15.24 28.34
CA GLU A 354 1.76 -15.43 27.84
C GLU A 354 1.74 -15.68 26.31
N PRO A 355 1.18 -14.76 25.49
CA PRO A 355 1.04 -14.99 24.07
C PRO A 355 2.37 -15.05 23.36
N GLU A 356 2.45 -15.85 22.29
CA GLU A 356 3.46 -15.57 21.27
C GLU A 356 3.15 -14.21 20.63
N LEU A 357 4.13 -13.36 20.43
CA LEU A 357 3.89 -12.02 19.90
C LEU A 357 4.82 -11.66 18.72
N TYR A 358 4.32 -10.80 17.86
CA TYR A 358 5.07 -10.08 16.84
C TYR A 358 4.88 -8.59 17.05
N ALA A 359 5.96 -7.82 17.13
CA ALA A 359 5.92 -6.37 17.22
C ALA A 359 6.17 -5.74 15.83
N LYS A 360 5.34 -4.77 15.46
CA LYS A 360 5.41 -4.04 14.20
C LYS A 360 6.79 -3.41 13.99
N ILE A 361 7.42 -3.68 12.86
CA ILE A 361 8.77 -3.21 12.51
C ILE A 361 8.70 -1.89 11.75
N HIS A 362 7.82 -1.82 10.74
CA HIS A 362 7.66 -0.63 9.91
C HIS A 362 6.51 0.24 10.42
N LEU A 363 6.88 1.26 11.15
CA LEU A 363 5.96 2.23 11.73
C LEU A 363 5.63 3.33 10.72
N VAL A 364 4.40 3.84 10.77
CA VAL A 364 3.96 4.92 9.89
C VAL A 364 4.68 6.22 10.26
N PRO A 365 5.38 6.85 9.30
CA PRO A 365 6.10 8.10 9.57
C PRO A 365 5.18 9.21 10.10
N PHE A 366 5.67 9.98 11.06
CA PHE A 366 5.03 11.13 11.71
C PHE A 366 3.79 10.82 12.56
N THR A 367 3.26 9.61 12.50
CA THR A 367 2.07 9.20 13.26
C THR A 367 2.37 8.12 14.29
N GLU A 368 3.16 7.14 13.89
CA GLU A 368 3.61 6.05 14.75
C GLU A 368 5.09 6.15 15.11
N SER A 369 5.89 6.86 14.32
CA SER A 369 7.33 7.01 14.55
C SER A 369 7.88 8.34 14.06
N PHE A 370 8.80 8.91 14.83
CA PHE A 370 9.62 10.05 14.42
C PHE A 370 11.04 9.93 15.01
N PRO A 371 11.96 9.19 14.35
CA PRO A 371 13.29 8.90 14.89
C PRO A 371 14.22 10.14 14.96
N TYR A 372 13.82 11.24 14.37
CA TYR A 372 14.58 12.50 14.32
C TYR A 372 14.22 13.50 15.42
N GLY A 373 13.64 13.05 16.53
CA GLY A 373 13.17 13.91 17.61
C GLY A 373 14.30 14.77 18.24
N LYS A 374 15.53 14.23 18.33
CA LYS A 374 16.70 14.97 18.79
C LYS A 374 17.15 16.07 17.82
N GLN A 375 17.11 15.79 16.50
CA GLN A 375 17.50 16.72 15.45
C GLN A 375 16.45 17.81 15.21
N PHE A 376 15.18 17.48 15.37
CA PHE A 376 14.04 18.36 15.13
C PHE A 376 13.09 18.42 16.33
N PRO A 377 13.53 18.93 17.50
CA PRO A 377 12.76 18.87 18.74
C PRO A 377 11.45 19.65 18.68
N TYR A 378 11.37 20.70 17.86
CA TYR A 378 10.12 21.44 17.65
C TYR A 378 9.06 20.60 16.93
N VAL A 379 9.45 19.90 15.87
CA VAL A 379 8.56 18.98 15.12
C VAL A 379 8.10 17.86 16.04
N TYR A 380 9.01 17.25 16.80
CA TYR A 380 8.68 16.21 17.78
C TYR A 380 7.64 16.67 18.80
N LYS A 381 7.84 17.86 19.40
CA LYS A 381 6.85 18.44 20.32
C LYS A 381 5.51 18.75 19.68
N LEU A 382 5.50 19.13 18.39
CA LEU A 382 4.27 19.36 17.62
C LEU A 382 3.51 18.05 17.40
N LEU A 383 4.22 16.99 17.05
CA LEU A 383 3.64 15.65 16.88
C LEU A 383 3.04 15.13 18.19
N LEU A 384 3.74 15.27 19.31
CA LEU A 384 3.23 14.85 20.63
C LEU A 384 1.98 15.61 21.10
N LYS A 385 1.68 16.79 20.56
CA LYS A 385 0.44 17.53 20.83
C LYS A 385 -0.75 17.09 19.99
N GLY A 386 -0.50 16.31 18.94
CA GLY A 386 -1.52 15.77 18.07
C GLY A 386 -2.01 14.39 18.54
N ASP A 387 -2.94 13.80 17.79
CA ASP A 387 -3.44 12.42 17.98
C ASP A 387 -2.40 11.39 17.47
N THR A 388 -1.15 11.50 17.93
CA THR A 388 -0.08 10.59 17.54
C THR A 388 0.26 9.64 18.67
N HIS A 389 0.32 8.35 18.39
CA HIS A 389 0.84 7.35 19.31
C HIS A 389 2.18 6.85 18.79
N LEU A 390 3.27 7.34 19.38
CA LEU A 390 4.62 6.97 18.95
C LEU A 390 4.99 5.62 19.56
N TRP A 391 5.11 4.61 18.69
CA TRP A 391 5.50 3.26 19.04
C TRP A 391 7.00 3.04 18.94
N SER A 392 7.51 2.08 19.69
CA SER A 392 8.84 1.50 19.49
C SER A 392 8.81 0.44 18.39
N PRO A 393 9.79 0.41 17.45
CA PRO A 393 9.81 -0.57 16.38
C PRO A 393 10.23 -1.95 16.88
N GLY A 394 9.55 -3.00 16.40
CA GLY A 394 10.01 -4.37 16.54
C GLY A 394 11.28 -4.66 15.74
N THR A 395 11.95 -5.75 16.04
CA THR A 395 13.20 -6.15 15.40
C THR A 395 13.14 -7.54 14.75
N GLU A 396 12.27 -8.42 15.24
CA GLU A 396 12.18 -9.82 14.81
C GLU A 396 11.05 -10.02 13.79
N ARG A 397 11.35 -10.68 12.69
CA ARG A 397 10.35 -11.14 11.71
C ARG A 397 9.83 -12.50 12.09
N LYS A 398 8.84 -12.52 12.98
CA LYS A 398 8.27 -13.72 13.60
C LYS A 398 7.46 -14.55 12.60
N VAL A 399 7.64 -15.86 12.65
CA VAL A 399 6.79 -16.85 11.99
C VAL A 399 6.11 -17.69 13.08
N PHE A 400 4.80 -17.74 13.06
CA PHE A 400 3.99 -18.53 13.97
C PHE A 400 3.68 -19.91 13.37
N HIS A 401 3.66 -20.94 14.20
CA HIS A 401 3.37 -22.32 13.82
C HIS A 401 2.15 -22.83 14.59
N GLN A 402 0.96 -22.41 14.19
CA GLN A 402 -0.28 -22.70 14.89
C GLN A 402 -1.36 -23.22 13.95
N ALA A 403 -2.30 -24.00 14.46
CA ALA A 403 -3.42 -24.56 13.72
C ALA A 403 -3.00 -25.34 12.43
N GLY A 404 -1.78 -25.89 12.39
CA GLY A 404 -1.23 -26.58 11.22
C GLY A 404 -0.75 -25.65 10.10
N LEU A 405 -0.63 -24.36 10.35
CA LEU A 405 -0.20 -23.33 9.42
C LEU A 405 1.06 -22.62 9.94
N SER A 406 2.03 -22.37 9.03
CA SER A 406 3.16 -21.47 9.28
C SER A 406 2.81 -20.11 8.68
N PHE A 407 2.65 -19.07 9.50
CA PHE A 407 2.21 -17.76 9.04
C PHE A 407 2.95 -16.63 9.75
N SER A 408 3.00 -15.48 9.10
CA SER A 408 3.41 -14.22 9.71
C SER A 408 2.28 -13.21 9.65
N VAL A 409 2.36 -12.22 10.53
CA VAL A 409 1.32 -11.22 10.72
C VAL A 409 1.90 -9.82 10.44
N PRO A 410 2.10 -9.43 9.17
CA PRO A 410 2.38 -8.03 8.86
C PRO A 410 1.23 -7.16 9.39
N ILE A 411 1.56 -6.09 10.11
CA ILE A 411 0.55 -5.21 10.71
C ILE A 411 0.37 -3.98 9.81
N CYS A 412 -0.86 -3.77 9.31
CA CYS A 412 -1.29 -2.60 8.57
C CYS A 412 -0.34 -2.25 7.41
N PHE A 413 0.30 -1.10 7.48
CA PHE A 413 1.23 -0.53 6.50
C PHE A 413 2.40 -1.45 6.11
N GLU A 414 2.74 -2.48 6.90
CA GLU A 414 3.88 -3.35 6.64
C GLU A 414 3.76 -4.18 5.36
N ASP A 415 2.54 -4.52 4.94
CA ASP A 415 2.35 -5.27 3.69
C ASP A 415 2.68 -4.45 2.43
N THR A 416 2.85 -3.14 2.57
CA THR A 416 3.31 -2.29 1.47
C THR A 416 4.79 -2.48 1.14
N PHE A 417 5.57 -3.09 2.05
CA PHE A 417 7.01 -3.35 1.90
C PHE A 417 7.26 -4.77 1.38
N GLY A 418 7.30 -4.94 0.06
CA GLY A 418 7.50 -6.25 -0.59
C GLY A 418 8.77 -6.97 -0.15
N ASP A 419 9.88 -6.24 0.04
CA ASP A 419 11.16 -6.81 0.48
C ASP A 419 11.08 -7.39 1.90
N ASP A 420 10.33 -6.76 2.81
CA ASP A 420 10.17 -7.30 4.16
C ASP A 420 9.18 -8.46 4.20
N CYS A 421 8.11 -8.40 3.42
CA CYS A 421 7.24 -9.56 3.21
C CYS A 421 8.01 -10.76 2.66
N ARG A 422 8.97 -10.53 1.75
CA ARG A 422 9.87 -11.57 1.25
C ARG A 422 10.73 -12.17 2.37
N LYS A 423 11.26 -11.38 3.29
CA LYS A 423 12.06 -11.87 4.42
C LYS A 423 11.26 -12.77 5.37
N PHE A 424 9.97 -12.47 5.63
CA PHE A 424 9.09 -13.39 6.37
C PHE A 424 8.95 -14.74 5.67
N VAL A 425 8.83 -14.75 4.32
CA VAL A 425 8.77 -16.01 3.56
C VAL A 425 10.08 -16.77 3.66
N LEU A 426 11.23 -16.10 3.59
CA LEU A 426 12.55 -16.73 3.76
C LEU A 426 12.73 -17.32 5.18
N ASN A 427 12.11 -16.73 6.20
CA ASN A 427 12.06 -17.27 7.56
C ASN A 427 11.06 -18.44 7.72
N GLY A 428 10.36 -18.85 6.65
CA GLY A 428 9.46 -20.00 6.66
C GLY A 428 7.98 -19.69 6.69
N ALA A 429 7.56 -18.42 6.59
CA ALA A 429 6.14 -18.07 6.48
C ALA A 429 5.56 -18.62 5.17
N ARG A 430 4.44 -19.32 5.26
CA ARG A 430 3.71 -19.89 4.12
C ARG A 430 2.40 -19.15 3.84
N ALA A 431 1.94 -18.37 4.79
CA ALA A 431 0.79 -17.49 4.68
C ALA A 431 1.06 -16.15 5.36
N PHE A 432 0.38 -15.11 4.89
CA PHE A 432 0.31 -13.83 5.56
C PHE A 432 -1.10 -13.61 6.09
N ILE A 433 -1.17 -13.13 7.32
CA ILE A 433 -2.37 -12.57 7.93
C ILE A 433 -2.10 -11.08 8.07
N ASN A 434 -2.47 -10.27 7.08
CA ASN A 434 -2.38 -8.82 7.26
C ASN A 434 -3.46 -8.39 8.25
N MET A 435 -3.02 -7.82 9.34
CA MET A 435 -3.86 -7.35 10.42
C MET A 435 -3.91 -5.83 10.38
N SER A 436 -5.00 -5.27 9.87
CA SER A 436 -5.17 -3.82 9.70
C SER A 436 -6.52 -3.35 10.22
N ASN A 437 -6.59 -2.07 10.56
CA ASN A 437 -7.82 -1.37 10.85
C ASN A 437 -7.88 -0.05 10.08
N ASP A 438 -8.49 -0.07 8.90
CA ASP A 438 -8.64 1.11 8.03
C ASP A 438 -9.92 1.91 8.30
N ALA A 439 -10.67 1.60 9.38
CA ALA A 439 -11.92 2.28 9.73
C ALA A 439 -11.72 3.79 9.99
N TRP A 440 -10.55 4.15 10.52
CA TRP A 440 -10.17 5.54 10.78
C TRP A 440 -10.20 6.43 9.52
N SER A 441 -9.95 5.86 8.34
CA SER A 441 -9.91 6.64 7.09
C SER A 441 -11.29 7.07 6.59
N GLY A 442 -12.36 6.34 6.95
CA GLY A 442 -13.69 6.55 6.40
C GLY A 442 -13.75 6.48 4.86
N SER A 443 -12.70 5.95 4.20
CA SER A 443 -12.51 6.04 2.76
C SER A 443 -12.36 4.69 2.07
N LEU A 444 -13.31 4.38 1.19
CA LEU A 444 -13.22 3.20 0.33
C LEU A 444 -12.00 3.26 -0.62
N ALA A 445 -11.54 4.44 -1.00
CA ALA A 445 -10.33 4.59 -1.80
C ALA A 445 -9.08 4.17 -1.02
N CYS A 446 -8.95 4.56 0.25
CA CYS A 446 -7.87 4.13 1.14
C CYS A 446 -7.82 2.61 1.24
N GLN A 447 -8.96 1.99 1.55
CA GLN A 447 -9.07 0.53 1.68
C GLN A 447 -8.69 -0.20 0.38
N ASN A 448 -9.14 0.30 -0.78
CA ASN A 448 -8.78 -0.29 -2.07
C ASN A 448 -7.31 -0.07 -2.45
N GLN A 449 -6.70 1.05 -2.04
CA GLN A 449 -5.26 1.30 -2.23
C GLN A 449 -4.44 0.31 -1.42
N HIS A 450 -4.78 0.12 -0.14
CA HIS A 450 -4.13 -0.84 0.74
C HIS A 450 -4.30 -2.27 0.20
N LEU A 451 -5.53 -2.67 -0.12
CA LEU A 451 -5.83 -3.96 -0.72
C LEU A 451 -5.05 -4.23 -2.01
N ALA A 452 -4.90 -3.22 -2.88
CA ALA A 452 -4.14 -3.35 -4.12
C ALA A 452 -2.68 -3.75 -3.86
N MET A 453 -2.05 -3.25 -2.80
CA MET A 453 -0.70 -3.63 -2.41
C MET A 453 -0.65 -5.02 -1.77
N ALA A 454 -1.57 -5.31 -0.84
CA ALA A 454 -1.67 -6.60 -0.16
C ALA A 454 -1.82 -7.78 -1.14
N VAL A 455 -2.62 -7.61 -2.21
CA VAL A 455 -2.84 -8.65 -3.22
C VAL A 455 -1.53 -9.05 -3.92
N PHE A 456 -0.61 -8.12 -4.15
CA PHE A 456 0.70 -8.43 -4.72
C PHE A 456 1.53 -9.33 -3.81
N ARG A 457 1.44 -9.16 -2.48
CA ARG A 457 2.17 -10.00 -1.51
C ARG A 457 1.84 -11.48 -1.65
N SER A 458 0.60 -11.81 -2.02
CA SER A 458 0.20 -13.20 -2.25
C SER A 458 0.76 -13.81 -3.55
N ALA A 459 1.11 -12.99 -4.54
CA ALA A 459 1.68 -13.43 -5.81
C ALA A 459 3.21 -13.46 -5.81
N GLU A 460 3.87 -12.55 -5.08
CA GLU A 460 5.33 -12.37 -5.02
C GLU A 460 6.08 -13.45 -4.21
N LYS A 461 5.43 -14.51 -3.78
CA LYS A 461 6.07 -15.57 -2.97
C LYS A 461 7.18 -16.26 -3.75
N PRO A 462 8.42 -16.33 -3.22
CA PRO A 462 9.45 -17.14 -3.81
C PRO A 462 9.06 -18.62 -3.74
N TYR A 463 9.29 -19.36 -4.81
CA TYR A 463 9.20 -20.81 -4.82
C TYR A 463 10.38 -21.38 -4.05
N SER A 464 10.14 -22.04 -2.90
CA SER A 464 11.05 -23.00 -2.35
C SER A 464 10.37 -24.38 -2.34
N ASP A 465 11.02 -25.32 -2.98
CA ASP A 465 10.87 -26.76 -2.81
C ASP A 465 9.46 -27.35 -2.81
N GLY A 466 8.90 -27.55 -4.01
CA GLY A 466 7.91 -28.62 -4.28
C GLY A 466 6.61 -28.65 -3.48
N GLN A 467 6.44 -27.82 -2.47
CA GLN A 467 5.24 -27.82 -1.65
C GLN A 467 4.22 -26.80 -2.16
N LYS A 468 3.16 -27.32 -2.74
CA LYS A 468 2.03 -26.59 -3.33
C LYS A 468 1.10 -26.06 -2.22
N TYR A 469 1.31 -24.84 -1.75
CA TYR A 469 0.33 -24.16 -0.91
C TYR A 469 -0.25 -22.96 -1.67
N GLY A 470 -1.43 -23.15 -2.25
CA GLY A 470 -2.21 -22.07 -2.85
C GLY A 470 -3.12 -21.43 -1.80
N PHE A 471 -2.92 -20.16 -1.50
CA PHE A 471 -3.93 -19.38 -0.78
C PHE A 471 -5.02 -19.01 -1.80
N ARG A 472 -6.23 -19.58 -1.67
CA ARG A 472 -7.41 -19.09 -2.39
C ARG A 472 -7.87 -17.81 -1.71
N ALA A 473 -7.36 -16.68 -2.17
CA ALA A 473 -7.76 -15.32 -1.75
C ALA A 473 -9.25 -14.99 -2.04
N LYS A 474 -10.12 -15.97 -2.29
CA LYS A 474 -11.54 -15.70 -2.55
C LYS A 474 -12.31 -15.17 -1.33
N ARG A 475 -11.77 -15.25 -0.10
CA ARG A 475 -12.44 -14.76 1.12
C ARG A 475 -11.57 -13.92 2.06
N ALA A 476 -10.25 -13.88 1.93
CA ALA A 476 -9.41 -12.94 2.69
C ALA A 476 -9.69 -11.47 2.32
N LEU A 477 -10.24 -11.24 1.12
CA LEU A 477 -10.70 -9.96 0.61
C LEU A 477 -11.93 -9.38 1.31
N SER A 478 -12.71 -10.17 2.03
CA SER A 478 -13.90 -9.69 2.75
C SER A 478 -13.57 -8.98 4.07
N VAL A 479 -12.36 -9.13 4.58
CA VAL A 479 -11.93 -8.51 5.86
C VAL A 479 -11.63 -7.02 5.70
N LEU A 480 -11.27 -6.59 4.48
CA LEU A 480 -11.00 -5.18 4.15
C LEU A 480 -12.21 -4.46 3.50
N GLN A 481 -13.28 -5.16 3.20
CA GLN A 481 -14.50 -4.55 2.63
C GLN A 481 -15.55 -4.38 3.73
N GLY A 482 -15.42 -3.31 4.51
CA GLY A 482 -16.53 -2.82 5.33
C GLY A 482 -17.67 -2.33 4.42
N ARG A 483 -18.87 -2.85 4.60
CA ARG A 483 -20.14 -2.20 4.28
C ARG A 483 -20.65 -1.51 5.53
#